data_68d736f0169ae4674f39811b7d38bb8e
#
_entry.id   68d736f0169ae4674f39811b7d38bb8e
#
_cell.length_a   1.000
_cell.length_b   1.000
_cell.length_c   1.000
_cell.angle_alpha   90.00
_cell.angle_beta   90.00
_cell.angle_gamma   90.00
#
_symmetry.space_group_name_H-M   'P 1'
#
loop_
_entity.id
_entity.type
_entity.pdbx_description
1 polymer ?
#
loop_
_entity_poly.entity_id
_entity_poly.type
_entity_poly.pdbx_seq_one_letter_code
_entity_poly.pdbx_strand_id
1 'polypeptide(L)'
;MSLFAARILALVVLVALSGAGTSGAQTAAPTLGVLVDQVQALFPKVDGEVIEVQNGTVTLSLGSRDGLVAGVELALYRQGRELRHPKTGEVLGRTEQQLGRLSVQKVFEAYSTGVANPGSEVQPGDRARISAGKIKLSVVPLVEPGVRDSLADAAVHELMDALNKTGRFQIGLGDALGVHLTQQGVKRDDVLAGKGLDAAAERFKVDHLLVVAFSRVQNKPYMDVRLFSFPGTSARLNTALFVPASIKPVAKGDYSAGGRRESQTPNQQRSFLARLLYGELDAGTYSSGESAIPLKEVAKFPFLVQSMDVAVGSKDRIARMVITDGERVFLYRITPERVLEPEWTYKTDSRARVFQVQIAELSSDGAIHVVVNRYSQIPAILLNSLILVTKDQKAVVAVDDVTDVLIAVDANGDGVKKTLWAQAFAQTGFFKQGDATRVSIKNGKLVSEGRARVPSNFRATGAVYSNIPGKGARALAYIDTDNRLRVALDTEDAFRSAAPVGTGMTKLGVESQIERGGRTYVYYPEPMPISVDLDGDGIEEIVVPQNQIPGRLAVVYKGPAGYRFQTVNSGFEGTVMALGAVPVDGAAPSLVAAVVRYTNLRNTEGETQIIMTTSE
;
A
#
# COMPACT_ATOMS: atom_id res chain seq x y z
N MET A 1 59.34 42.19 27.89
CA MET A 1 58.21 42.23 28.83
C MET A 1 57.18 41.27 28.25
N SER A 2 57.25 40.09 28.69
CA SER A 2 56.61 39.31 29.75
C SER A 2 55.21 38.84 29.29
N LEU A 3 55.16 37.51 29.00
CA LEU A 3 54.49 36.45 29.81
C LEU A 3 52.95 36.48 29.63
N PHE A 4 52.27 35.44 29.19
CA PHE A 4 52.20 34.09 29.70
C PHE A 4 51.69 33.10 28.62
N ALA A 5 52.48 32.05 28.43
CA ALA A 5 52.05 30.79 27.79
C ALA A 5 51.77 29.78 28.92
N ALA A 6 50.72 29.00 28.82
CA ALA A 6 50.53 27.76 29.55
C ALA A 6 49.75 26.82 28.62
N ARG A 7 50.41 25.85 27.98
CA ARG A 7 50.70 24.48 28.39
C ARG A 7 49.45 23.67 28.78
N ILE A 8 49.02 22.75 27.89
CA ILE A 8 48.79 21.37 28.30
C ILE A 8 49.31 20.47 27.19
N LEU A 9 50.38 19.77 27.52
CA LEU A 9 51.02 18.71 26.78
C LEU A 9 50.44 17.40 27.31
N ALA A 10 49.72 16.65 26.49
CA ALA A 10 49.27 15.31 26.83
C ALA A 10 50.15 14.28 26.13
N LEU A 11 50.78 13.52 26.94
CA LEU A 11 51.75 12.45 26.80
C LEU A 11 51.31 11.38 25.80
N VAL A 12 52.07 11.20 24.72
CA VAL A 12 52.01 10.01 23.86
C VAL A 12 53.01 9.01 24.46
N VAL A 13 52.50 7.94 25.05
CA VAL A 13 53.29 6.75 25.39
C VAL A 13 53.22 5.81 24.21
N LEU A 14 54.34 5.71 23.51
CA LEU A 14 54.61 4.71 22.49
C LEU A 14 55.04 3.41 23.22
N VAL A 15 54.18 2.39 23.18
CA VAL A 15 54.64 1.01 23.50
C VAL A 15 54.53 0.21 22.22
N ALA A 16 55.67 0.01 21.59
CA ALA A 16 55.86 -1.02 20.58
C ALA A 16 56.01 -2.36 21.27
N LEU A 17 55.05 -3.26 21.07
CA LEU A 17 55.22 -4.70 21.30
C LEU A 17 54.57 -5.44 20.13
N SER A 18 55.43 -6.10 19.42
CA SER A 18 55.24 -7.04 18.35
C SER A 18 54.35 -8.23 18.76
N GLY A 19 53.47 -8.65 17.89
CA GLY A 19 53.11 -10.05 17.79
C GLY A 19 51.62 -10.36 17.90
N ALA A 20 51.14 -11.05 16.89
CA ALA A 20 49.92 -11.81 16.75
C ALA A 20 48.68 -11.04 16.28
N GLY A 21 48.33 -11.33 15.03
CA GLY A 21 47.11 -10.85 14.36
C GLY A 21 45.85 -11.23 15.13
N THR A 22 45.15 -10.23 15.59
CA THR A 22 43.75 -10.32 15.89
C THR A 22 43.02 -9.60 14.75
N SER A 23 42.33 -10.37 13.94
CA SER A 23 41.37 -9.85 13.00
C SER A 23 40.39 -8.97 13.77
N GLY A 24 40.60 -7.66 13.69
CA GLY A 24 39.63 -6.70 14.19
C GLY A 24 38.33 -6.96 13.46
N ALA A 25 37.35 -7.50 14.16
CA ALA A 25 35.98 -7.49 13.68
C ALA A 25 35.61 -6.03 13.43
N GLN A 26 35.65 -5.60 12.17
CA GLN A 26 34.98 -4.39 11.76
C GLN A 26 33.52 -4.60 12.14
N THR A 27 33.07 -3.92 13.19
CA THR A 27 31.64 -3.81 13.48
C THR A 27 31.01 -3.19 12.26
N ALA A 28 30.38 -4.04 11.45
CA ALA A 28 29.62 -3.60 10.28
C ALA A 28 28.66 -2.51 10.74
N ALA A 29 28.63 -1.38 10.03
CA ALA A 29 27.70 -0.31 10.34
C ALA A 29 26.27 -0.88 10.38
N PRO A 30 25.44 -0.52 11.36
CA PRO A 30 24.11 -1.06 11.50
C PRO A 30 23.33 -0.83 10.19
N THR A 31 22.77 -1.90 9.65
CA THR A 31 21.95 -1.89 8.44
C THR A 31 20.48 -1.75 8.82
N LEU A 32 19.63 -1.43 7.84
CA LEU A 32 18.17 -1.38 8.06
C LEU A 32 17.64 -2.72 8.58
N GLY A 33 18.22 -3.86 8.13
CA GLY A 33 17.89 -5.19 8.63
C GLY A 33 18.15 -5.34 10.12
N VAL A 34 19.31 -4.90 10.60
CA VAL A 34 19.65 -4.91 12.04
C VAL A 34 18.66 -4.10 12.87
N LEU A 35 18.22 -2.93 12.36
CA LEU A 35 17.21 -2.12 13.02
C LEU A 35 15.86 -2.87 13.10
N VAL A 36 15.45 -3.53 12.03
CA VAL A 36 14.22 -4.34 12.00
C VAL A 36 14.30 -5.49 13.02
N ASP A 37 15.44 -6.18 13.09
CA ASP A 37 15.67 -7.26 14.06
C ASP A 37 15.63 -6.73 15.50
N GLN A 38 16.20 -5.55 15.76
CA GLN A 38 16.14 -4.90 17.08
C GLN A 38 14.70 -4.52 17.47
N VAL A 39 13.92 -3.96 16.55
CA VAL A 39 12.51 -3.67 16.80
C VAL A 39 11.75 -4.96 17.06
N GLN A 40 11.98 -6.01 16.26
CA GLN A 40 11.31 -7.30 16.42
C GLN A 40 11.65 -7.99 17.74
N ALA A 41 12.90 -7.86 18.21
CA ALA A 41 13.37 -8.44 19.47
C ALA A 41 12.65 -7.86 20.70
N LEU A 42 12.13 -6.63 20.62
CA LEU A 42 11.33 -6.02 21.70
C LEU A 42 9.92 -6.61 21.81
N PHE A 43 9.50 -7.42 20.83
CA PHE A 43 8.19 -8.06 20.78
C PHE A 43 8.33 -9.57 20.55
N PRO A 44 8.99 -10.32 21.47
CA PRO A 44 9.20 -11.76 21.30
C PRO A 44 7.86 -12.52 21.26
N LYS A 45 7.81 -13.65 20.55
CA LYS A 45 6.67 -14.58 20.58
C LYS A 45 6.75 -15.43 21.86
N VAL A 46 6.34 -14.88 22.97
CA VAL A 46 6.32 -15.58 24.24
C VAL A 46 4.90 -15.81 24.73
N ASP A 47 4.66 -16.95 25.33
CA ASP A 47 3.43 -17.32 26.00
C ASP A 47 3.82 -18.02 27.31
N GLY A 48 3.52 -17.38 28.42
CA GLY A 48 3.85 -17.87 29.76
C GLY A 48 2.67 -17.86 30.68
N GLU A 49 2.90 -18.32 31.90
CA GLU A 49 1.89 -18.47 32.94
C GLU A 49 2.16 -17.50 34.09
N VAL A 50 1.09 -16.97 34.68
CA VAL A 50 1.16 -16.22 35.92
C VAL A 50 1.40 -17.21 37.06
N ILE A 51 2.57 -17.09 37.70
CA ILE A 51 2.94 -17.98 38.83
C ILE A 51 2.35 -17.44 40.11
N GLU A 52 2.42 -16.15 40.34
CA GLU A 52 2.04 -15.50 41.59
C GLU A 52 1.55 -14.07 41.37
N VAL A 53 0.63 -13.65 42.23
CA VAL A 53 0.19 -12.25 42.29
C VAL A 53 0.29 -11.77 43.72
N GLN A 54 1.18 -10.82 44.01
CA GLN A 54 1.40 -10.32 45.37
C GLN A 54 1.48 -8.79 45.37
N ASN A 55 0.63 -8.13 46.16
CA ASN A 55 0.63 -6.65 46.29
C ASN A 55 0.62 -5.89 44.96
N GLY A 56 -0.14 -6.36 43.96
CA GLY A 56 -0.22 -5.77 42.63
C GLY A 56 0.95 -6.10 41.69
N THR A 57 1.95 -6.85 42.19
CA THR A 57 3.03 -7.38 41.36
C THR A 57 2.66 -8.78 40.88
N VAL A 58 2.79 -9.00 39.58
CA VAL A 58 2.53 -10.29 38.91
C VAL A 58 3.87 -10.93 38.57
N THR A 59 4.07 -12.16 38.97
CA THR A 59 5.23 -12.98 38.60
C THR A 59 4.87 -13.95 37.48
N LEU A 60 5.69 -13.95 36.42
CA LEU A 60 5.49 -14.78 35.22
C LEU A 60 6.54 -15.87 35.10
N SER A 61 6.17 -17.00 34.52
CA SER A 61 7.10 -18.09 34.13
C SER A 61 7.99 -17.78 32.93
N LEU A 62 8.10 -16.52 32.53
CA LEU A 62 8.90 -16.04 31.40
C LEU A 62 10.08 -15.23 31.92
N GLY A 63 11.27 -15.52 31.43
CA GLY A 63 12.51 -14.83 31.79
C GLY A 63 13.34 -14.40 30.58
N SER A 64 14.59 -14.03 30.82
CA SER A 64 15.51 -13.67 29.74
C SER A 64 15.85 -14.84 28.83
N ARG A 65 15.75 -16.08 29.30
CA ARG A 65 15.89 -17.30 28.46
C ARG A 65 14.82 -17.39 27.38
N ASP A 66 13.63 -16.84 27.63
CA ASP A 66 12.51 -16.82 26.70
C ASP A 66 12.54 -15.59 25.77
N GLY A 67 13.63 -14.79 25.86
CA GLY A 67 13.77 -13.57 25.08
C GLY A 67 12.99 -12.38 25.65
N LEU A 68 12.46 -12.49 26.89
CA LEU A 68 11.73 -11.39 27.51
C LEU A 68 12.72 -10.31 27.99
N VAL A 69 12.37 -9.05 27.81
CA VAL A 69 13.14 -7.89 28.29
C VAL A 69 12.24 -6.98 29.12
N ALA A 70 12.86 -6.23 30.05
CA ALA A 70 12.12 -5.29 30.86
C ALA A 70 11.41 -4.25 29.98
N GLY A 71 10.17 -3.97 30.35
CA GLY A 71 9.33 -3.03 29.68
C GLY A 71 8.50 -3.55 28.54
N VAL A 72 8.57 -4.82 28.22
CA VAL A 72 7.62 -5.46 27.31
C VAL A 72 6.23 -5.45 27.93
N GLU A 73 5.20 -5.17 27.10
CA GLU A 73 3.81 -5.35 27.47
C GLU A 73 3.29 -6.70 27.00
N LEU A 74 2.64 -7.41 27.89
CA LEU A 74 2.02 -8.70 27.64
C LEU A 74 0.51 -8.58 27.81
N ALA A 75 -0.25 -9.20 26.91
CA ALA A 75 -1.68 -9.41 27.10
C ALA A 75 -1.92 -10.54 28.10
N LEU A 76 -2.74 -10.27 29.10
CA LEU A 76 -3.17 -11.24 30.10
C LEU A 76 -4.50 -11.85 29.67
N TYR A 77 -4.61 -13.17 29.76
CA TYR A 77 -5.83 -13.88 29.43
C TYR A 77 -6.00 -15.13 30.28
N ARG A 78 -7.26 -15.52 30.49
CA ARG A 78 -7.63 -16.73 31.20
C ARG A 78 -8.11 -17.79 30.23
N GLN A 79 -7.53 -18.98 30.28
CA GLN A 79 -8.00 -20.10 29.48
C GLN A 79 -9.28 -20.68 30.11
N GLY A 80 -10.33 -20.78 29.30
CA GLY A 80 -11.60 -21.37 29.69
C GLY A 80 -11.74 -22.82 29.21
N ARG A 81 -12.99 -23.20 28.95
CA ARG A 81 -13.34 -24.57 28.56
C ARG A 81 -12.73 -24.96 27.21
N GLU A 82 -12.45 -26.25 27.05
CA GLU A 82 -12.01 -26.86 25.82
C GLU A 82 -13.13 -26.81 24.76
N LEU A 83 -12.80 -26.38 23.58
CA LEU A 83 -13.68 -26.38 22.41
C LEU A 83 -13.43 -27.63 21.60
N ARG A 84 -14.48 -28.44 21.40
CA ARG A 84 -14.43 -29.62 20.54
C ARG A 84 -15.33 -29.45 19.33
N HIS A 85 -14.89 -29.94 18.19
CA HIS A 85 -15.71 -29.98 17.00
C HIS A 85 -16.93 -30.87 17.19
N PRO A 86 -18.16 -30.38 16.97
CA PRO A 86 -19.38 -31.09 17.36
C PRO A 86 -19.60 -32.41 16.61
N LYS A 87 -19.02 -32.57 15.42
CA LYS A 87 -19.17 -33.80 14.62
C LYS A 87 -17.98 -34.76 14.73
N THR A 88 -16.77 -34.26 14.90
CA THR A 88 -15.55 -35.10 14.89
C THR A 88 -15.02 -35.37 16.29
N GLY A 89 -15.46 -34.61 17.31
CA GLY A 89 -14.90 -34.67 18.66
C GLY A 89 -13.48 -34.14 18.80
N GLU A 90 -12.86 -33.67 17.70
CA GLU A 90 -11.52 -33.12 17.68
C GLU A 90 -11.42 -31.86 18.52
N VAL A 91 -10.33 -31.73 19.30
CA VAL A 91 -10.06 -30.56 20.13
C VAL A 91 -9.61 -29.41 19.21
N LEU A 92 -10.41 -28.34 19.14
CA LEU A 92 -10.14 -27.15 18.35
C LEU A 92 -9.31 -26.12 19.12
N GLY A 93 -9.27 -26.20 20.47
CA GLY A 93 -8.57 -25.26 21.33
C GLY A 93 -9.33 -25.03 22.64
N ARG A 94 -9.05 -23.91 23.32
CA ARG A 94 -9.75 -23.46 24.52
C ARG A 94 -10.31 -22.08 24.34
N THR A 95 -11.40 -21.76 25.01
CA THR A 95 -11.90 -20.37 25.06
C THR A 95 -10.91 -19.51 25.83
N GLU A 96 -10.79 -18.24 25.45
CA GLU A 96 -9.92 -17.28 26.11
C GLU A 96 -10.74 -16.05 26.53
N GLN A 97 -10.52 -15.62 27.78
CA GLN A 97 -11.06 -14.38 28.30
C GLN A 97 -9.92 -13.40 28.49
N GLN A 98 -9.97 -12.27 27.83
CA GLN A 98 -8.98 -11.22 28.02
C GLN A 98 -9.16 -10.54 29.37
N LEU A 99 -8.08 -10.42 30.16
CA LEU A 99 -8.09 -9.84 31.49
C LEU A 99 -7.50 -8.43 31.53
N GLY A 100 -6.62 -8.10 30.59
CA GLY A 100 -5.93 -6.82 30.57
C GLY A 100 -4.53 -6.92 30.00
N ARG A 101 -3.66 -6.00 30.40
CA ARG A 101 -2.23 -5.95 30.01
C ARG A 101 -1.35 -5.92 31.24
N LEU A 102 -0.12 -6.43 31.09
CA LEU A 102 0.93 -6.43 32.10
C LEU A 102 2.18 -5.77 31.53
N SER A 103 2.73 -4.81 32.23
CA SER A 103 4.02 -4.22 31.92
C SER A 103 5.14 -4.92 32.73
N VAL A 104 6.08 -5.53 32.03
CA VAL A 104 7.20 -6.24 32.64
C VAL A 104 8.19 -5.22 33.20
N GLN A 105 8.46 -5.29 34.52
CA GLN A 105 9.34 -4.37 35.21
C GLN A 105 10.75 -4.93 35.41
N LYS A 106 10.87 -6.18 35.87
CA LYS A 106 12.14 -6.85 36.11
C LYS A 106 12.14 -8.22 35.45
N VAL A 107 13.26 -8.56 34.82
CA VAL A 107 13.45 -9.84 34.15
C VAL A 107 14.64 -10.54 34.80
N PHE A 108 14.39 -11.75 35.26
CA PHE A 108 15.39 -12.69 35.75
C PHE A 108 15.60 -13.78 34.69
N GLU A 109 16.50 -14.72 34.98
CA GLU A 109 16.86 -15.73 34.00
C GLU A 109 15.68 -16.65 33.61
N ALA A 110 14.87 -17.09 34.57
CA ALA A 110 13.77 -18.05 34.39
C ALA A 110 12.37 -17.48 34.69
N TYR A 111 12.28 -16.24 35.18
CA TYR A 111 11.00 -15.60 35.50
C TYR A 111 11.09 -14.09 35.37
N SER A 112 9.97 -13.43 35.40
CA SER A 112 9.91 -11.96 35.41
C SER A 112 8.81 -11.46 36.33
N THR A 113 8.91 -10.19 36.72
CA THR A 113 7.87 -9.51 37.49
C THR A 113 7.41 -8.27 36.76
N GLY A 114 6.11 -7.97 36.88
CA GLY A 114 5.48 -6.81 36.24
C GLY A 114 4.25 -6.35 36.99
N VAL A 115 3.64 -5.30 36.49
CA VAL A 115 2.40 -4.71 37.04
C VAL A 115 1.32 -4.80 35.99
N ALA A 116 0.16 -5.34 36.37
CA ALA A 116 -1.02 -5.37 35.54
C ALA A 116 -1.72 -4.00 35.55
N ASN A 117 -2.41 -3.68 34.47
CA ASN A 117 -3.22 -2.46 34.38
C ASN A 117 -4.30 -2.45 35.47
N PRO A 118 -4.68 -1.26 36.00
CA PRO A 118 -5.75 -1.15 36.97
C PRO A 118 -7.05 -1.80 36.48
N GLY A 119 -7.68 -2.59 37.34
CA GLY A 119 -8.93 -3.33 37.01
C GLY A 119 -8.72 -4.72 36.41
N SER A 120 -7.49 -5.18 36.22
CA SER A 120 -7.20 -6.54 35.78
C SER A 120 -7.28 -7.51 36.94
N GLU A 121 -8.26 -8.44 36.92
CA GLU A 121 -8.42 -9.49 37.94
C GLU A 121 -7.56 -10.72 37.63
N VAL A 122 -6.24 -10.54 37.79
CA VAL A 122 -5.23 -11.57 37.48
C VAL A 122 -5.09 -12.56 38.64
N GLN A 123 -4.97 -13.84 38.32
CA GLN A 123 -4.80 -14.93 39.26
C GLN A 123 -3.66 -15.87 38.83
N PRO A 124 -3.05 -16.61 39.74
CA PRO A 124 -2.13 -17.69 39.35
C PRO A 124 -2.81 -18.69 38.42
N GLY A 125 -2.09 -19.12 37.37
CA GLY A 125 -2.64 -19.98 36.32
C GLY A 125 -3.17 -19.20 35.09
N ASP A 126 -3.36 -17.90 35.19
CA ASP A 126 -3.64 -17.07 34.00
C ASP A 126 -2.41 -17.02 33.07
N ARG A 127 -2.64 -16.73 31.82
CA ARG A 127 -1.61 -16.71 30.79
C ARG A 127 -1.23 -15.28 30.42
N ALA A 128 0.03 -15.11 30.05
CA ALA A 128 0.56 -13.86 29.57
C ALA A 128 1.28 -14.06 28.24
N ARG A 129 0.89 -13.35 27.20
CA ARG A 129 1.55 -13.41 25.90
C ARG A 129 1.62 -12.05 25.24
N ILE A 130 2.53 -11.87 24.31
CA ILE A 130 2.40 -10.78 23.35
C ILE A 130 1.19 -11.10 22.48
N SER A 131 0.28 -10.13 22.36
CA SER A 131 -1.01 -10.28 21.67
C SER A 131 -0.91 -11.18 20.43
N ALA A 132 -1.86 -12.09 20.25
CA ALA A 132 -1.94 -12.93 19.06
C ALA A 132 -2.17 -12.12 17.76
N GLY A 133 -2.65 -10.87 17.90
CA GLY A 133 -2.80 -9.92 16.78
C GLY A 133 -1.49 -9.24 16.39
N LYS A 134 -1.49 -8.58 15.24
CA LYS A 134 -0.37 -7.73 14.84
C LYS A 134 -0.20 -6.55 15.81
N ILE A 135 1.03 -6.23 16.13
CA ILE A 135 1.38 -5.11 17.00
C ILE A 135 1.18 -3.82 16.21
N LYS A 136 0.32 -2.93 16.69
CA LYS A 136 0.08 -1.61 16.09
C LYS A 136 1.27 -0.71 16.38
N LEU A 137 1.97 -0.28 15.31
CA LEU A 137 3.15 0.58 15.39
C LEU A 137 2.93 1.81 14.51
N SER A 138 2.88 2.99 15.13
CA SER A 138 2.83 4.26 14.42
C SER A 138 4.23 4.78 14.16
N VAL A 139 4.50 5.28 12.94
CA VAL A 139 5.82 5.84 12.56
C VAL A 139 5.68 7.34 12.34
N VAL A 140 6.49 8.13 13.03
CA VAL A 140 6.54 9.59 12.87
C VAL A 140 7.91 10.01 12.38
N PRO A 141 8.03 10.51 11.15
CA PRO A 141 9.27 11.09 10.66
C PRO A 141 9.46 12.51 11.18
N LEU A 142 10.69 12.85 11.58
CA LEU A 142 11.13 14.19 11.94
C LEU A 142 12.31 14.57 11.05
N VAL A 143 12.13 15.52 10.14
CA VAL A 143 13.17 15.87 9.16
C VAL A 143 13.80 17.20 9.51
N GLU A 144 15.13 17.22 9.66
CA GLU A 144 15.90 18.44 9.93
C GLU A 144 16.12 19.24 8.64
N PRO A 145 16.11 20.59 8.70
CA PRO A 145 16.49 21.41 7.57
C PRO A 145 17.83 20.99 6.95
N GLY A 146 17.87 20.76 5.64
CA GLY A 146 19.05 20.31 4.91
C GLY A 146 19.08 18.81 4.59
N VAL A 147 18.21 17.99 5.15
CA VAL A 147 17.92 16.64 4.64
C VAL A 147 16.83 16.76 3.57
N ARG A 148 16.99 16.04 2.45
CA ARG A 148 15.95 16.03 1.40
C ARG A 148 14.74 15.25 1.89
N ASP A 149 13.57 15.88 1.90
CA ASP A 149 12.32 15.23 2.31
C ASP A 149 12.10 13.92 1.52
N SER A 150 12.34 13.93 0.21
CA SER A 150 12.22 12.75 -0.64
C SER A 150 13.13 11.58 -0.25
N LEU A 151 14.27 11.83 0.37
CA LEU A 151 15.15 10.78 0.88
C LEU A 151 14.63 10.24 2.22
N ALA A 152 14.16 11.13 3.10
CA ALA A 152 13.56 10.76 4.38
C ALA A 152 12.30 9.89 4.15
N ASP A 153 11.42 10.31 3.23
CA ASP A 153 10.23 9.55 2.88
C ASP A 153 10.56 8.17 2.31
N ALA A 154 11.55 8.08 1.40
CA ALA A 154 11.99 6.80 0.86
C ALA A 154 12.55 5.87 1.95
N ALA A 155 13.32 6.42 2.90
CA ALA A 155 13.90 5.66 4.00
C ALA A 155 12.84 5.16 4.99
N VAL A 156 11.87 6.02 5.35
CA VAL A 156 10.74 5.65 6.20
C VAL A 156 9.91 4.54 5.53
N HIS A 157 9.68 4.68 4.23
CA HIS A 157 8.89 3.70 3.48
C HIS A 157 9.57 2.33 3.46
N GLU A 158 10.88 2.29 3.16
CA GLU A 158 11.65 1.05 3.15
C GLU A 158 11.71 0.40 4.54
N LEU A 159 11.83 1.21 5.61
CA LEU A 159 11.76 0.74 6.99
C LEU A 159 10.38 0.13 7.31
N MET A 160 9.29 0.82 6.95
CA MET A 160 7.94 0.32 7.15
C MET A 160 7.71 -0.98 6.39
N ASP A 161 8.15 -1.06 5.14
CA ASP A 161 8.05 -2.27 4.33
C ASP A 161 8.84 -3.44 4.93
N ALA A 162 10.07 -3.18 5.41
CA ALA A 162 10.89 -4.19 6.04
C ALA A 162 10.25 -4.72 7.34
N LEU A 163 9.68 -3.84 8.17
CA LEU A 163 8.95 -4.22 9.37
C LEU A 163 7.65 -4.99 9.04
N ASN A 164 6.91 -4.56 8.02
CA ASN A 164 5.68 -5.25 7.57
C ASN A 164 5.97 -6.67 7.07
N LYS A 165 7.10 -6.89 6.37
CA LYS A 165 7.53 -8.21 5.89
C LYS A 165 7.75 -9.21 7.02
N THR A 166 8.01 -8.75 8.24
CA THR A 166 8.13 -9.64 9.40
C THR A 166 6.80 -10.31 9.79
N GLY A 167 5.67 -9.78 9.30
CA GLY A 167 4.32 -10.26 9.62
C GLY A 167 3.87 -9.96 11.05
N ARG A 168 4.72 -9.33 11.88
CA ARG A 168 4.48 -9.05 13.30
C ARG A 168 3.75 -7.75 13.56
N PHE A 169 3.90 -6.76 12.67
CA PHE A 169 3.46 -5.40 12.88
C PHE A 169 2.33 -5.01 11.93
N GLN A 170 1.45 -4.19 12.44
CA GLN A 170 0.53 -3.37 11.66
C GLN A 170 1.03 -1.94 11.75
N ILE A 171 1.65 -1.45 10.67
CA ILE A 171 2.36 -0.18 10.68
C ILE A 171 1.54 0.88 9.98
N GLY A 172 1.39 2.02 10.63
CA GLY A 172 0.79 3.23 10.07
C GLY A 172 1.71 4.43 10.22
N LEU A 173 1.55 5.44 9.36
CA LEU A 173 2.15 6.74 9.58
C LEU A 173 1.40 7.47 10.68
N GLY A 174 2.14 7.97 11.67
CA GLY A 174 1.60 8.77 12.76
C GLY A 174 1.48 10.26 12.41
N ASP A 175 1.06 10.59 11.18
CA ASP A 175 1.01 11.96 10.67
C ASP A 175 0.18 12.89 11.55
N ALA A 176 -1.01 12.45 11.96
CA ALA A 176 -1.89 13.24 12.84
C ALA A 176 -1.22 13.56 14.18
N LEU A 177 -0.49 12.60 14.74
CA LEU A 177 0.29 12.79 15.97
C LEU A 177 1.47 13.75 15.73
N GLY A 178 2.22 13.56 14.65
CA GLY A 178 3.34 14.43 14.28
C GLY A 178 2.92 15.90 14.09
N VAL A 179 1.80 16.12 13.42
CA VAL A 179 1.21 17.45 13.25
C VAL A 179 0.76 18.05 14.56
N HIS A 180 0.10 17.27 15.40
CA HIS A 180 -0.31 17.74 16.72
C HIS A 180 0.90 18.21 17.54
N LEU A 181 1.99 17.43 17.57
CA LEU A 181 3.22 17.81 18.26
C LEU A 181 3.79 19.14 17.71
N THR A 182 3.78 19.31 16.39
CA THR A 182 4.24 20.54 15.74
C THR A 182 3.35 21.73 16.10
N GLN A 183 2.03 21.55 16.11
CA GLN A 183 1.07 22.60 16.50
C GLN A 183 1.19 23.01 17.96
N GLN A 184 1.57 22.07 18.84
CA GLN A 184 1.87 22.34 20.25
C GLN A 184 3.26 22.95 20.47
N GLY A 185 4.02 23.20 19.41
CA GLY A 185 5.36 23.77 19.49
C GLY A 185 6.40 22.84 20.14
N VAL A 186 6.14 21.54 20.21
CA VAL A 186 7.08 20.57 20.77
C VAL A 186 8.31 20.48 19.86
N LYS A 187 9.47 20.78 20.40
CA LYS A 187 10.72 20.75 19.64
C LYS A 187 11.16 19.30 19.35
N ARG A 188 11.87 19.12 18.24
CA ARG A 188 12.41 17.81 17.81
C ARG A 188 13.13 17.05 18.94
N ASP A 189 14.02 17.76 19.65
CA ASP A 189 14.81 17.16 20.75
C ASP A 189 13.94 16.76 21.95
N ASP A 190 12.85 17.49 22.20
CA ASP A 190 11.87 17.13 23.23
C ASP A 190 11.07 15.89 22.81
N VAL A 191 10.69 15.75 21.52
CA VAL A 191 10.06 14.53 20.98
C VAL A 191 11.01 13.34 21.11
N LEU A 192 12.28 13.51 20.76
CA LEU A 192 13.29 12.46 20.93
C LEU A 192 13.53 12.10 22.39
N ALA A 193 13.36 13.06 23.32
CA ALA A 193 13.41 12.81 24.75
C ALA A 193 12.11 12.23 25.33
N GLY A 194 11.06 12.01 24.50
CA GLY A 194 9.77 11.49 24.94
C GLY A 194 8.83 12.51 25.53
N LYS A 195 9.18 13.80 25.56
CA LYS A 195 8.35 14.85 26.16
C LYS A 195 7.12 15.15 25.29
N GLY A 196 5.97 15.20 25.91
CA GLY A 196 4.69 15.48 25.24
C GLY A 196 4.11 14.30 24.47
N LEU A 197 4.82 13.15 24.43
CA LEU A 197 4.36 11.98 23.69
C LEU A 197 3.20 11.24 24.37
N ASP A 198 3.16 11.18 25.73
CA ASP A 198 2.09 10.47 26.45
C ASP A 198 0.71 11.05 26.14
N ALA A 199 0.57 12.37 26.29
CA ALA A 199 -0.70 13.05 26.02
C ALA A 199 -1.12 12.93 24.56
N ALA A 200 -0.15 12.98 23.64
CA ALA A 200 -0.41 12.79 22.22
C ALA A 200 -0.80 11.33 21.92
N ALA A 201 -0.10 10.35 22.50
CA ALA A 201 -0.40 8.94 22.33
C ALA A 201 -1.79 8.57 22.88
N GLU A 202 -2.17 9.08 24.04
CA GLU A 202 -3.50 8.90 24.62
C GLU A 202 -4.58 9.47 23.71
N ARG A 203 -4.38 10.71 23.22
CA ARG A 203 -5.32 11.39 22.30
C ARG A 203 -5.53 10.62 20.99
N PHE A 204 -4.45 10.07 20.41
CA PHE A 204 -4.49 9.39 19.12
C PHE A 204 -4.58 7.85 19.26
N LYS A 205 -4.71 7.34 20.49
CA LYS A 205 -4.80 5.91 20.82
C LYS A 205 -3.65 5.09 20.21
N VAL A 206 -2.43 5.60 20.38
CA VAL A 206 -1.20 4.99 19.90
C VAL A 206 -0.58 4.17 21.02
N ASP A 207 -0.44 2.86 20.84
CA ASP A 207 0.19 1.95 21.81
C ASP A 207 1.72 2.00 21.68
N HIS A 208 2.23 2.04 20.44
CA HIS A 208 3.67 2.06 20.14
C HIS A 208 3.97 3.08 19.05
N LEU A 209 5.01 3.89 19.28
CA LEU A 209 5.45 4.95 18.39
C LEU A 209 6.91 4.78 18.01
N LEU A 210 7.20 4.67 16.72
CA LEU A 210 8.54 4.71 16.16
C LEU A 210 8.82 6.11 15.63
N VAL A 211 9.65 6.87 16.33
CA VAL A 211 10.13 8.18 15.89
C VAL A 211 11.37 7.98 15.05
N VAL A 212 11.37 8.47 13.82
CA VAL A 212 12.49 8.39 12.87
C VAL A 212 12.96 9.81 12.57
N ALA A 213 14.04 10.24 13.21
CA ALA A 213 14.56 11.59 13.08
C ALA A 213 15.73 11.63 12.10
N PHE A 214 15.59 12.42 11.03
CA PHE A 214 16.60 12.60 10.01
C PHE A 214 17.44 13.83 10.27
N SER A 215 18.77 13.68 10.14
CA SER A 215 19.76 14.75 10.27
C SER A 215 20.91 14.53 9.29
N ARG A 216 21.92 15.40 9.30
CA ARG A 216 23.17 15.21 8.54
C ARG A 216 24.34 15.12 9.50
N VAL A 217 25.07 14.02 9.39
CA VAL A 217 26.33 13.80 10.11
C VAL A 217 27.43 13.66 9.06
N GLN A 218 28.49 14.46 9.16
CA GLN A 218 29.60 14.49 8.19
C GLN A 218 29.11 14.61 6.74
N ASN A 219 28.12 15.45 6.49
CA ASN A 219 27.48 15.66 5.19
C ASN A 219 26.73 14.45 4.61
N LYS A 220 26.56 13.38 5.36
CA LYS A 220 25.80 12.19 4.98
C LYS A 220 24.46 12.16 5.71
N PRO A 221 23.39 11.69 5.07
CA PRO A 221 22.09 11.56 5.73
C PRO A 221 22.15 10.47 6.80
N TYR A 222 21.60 10.79 7.94
CA TYR A 222 21.65 9.99 9.15
C TYR A 222 20.25 9.93 9.77
N MET A 223 19.86 8.79 10.32
CA MET A 223 18.60 8.62 11.01
C MET A 223 18.80 8.08 12.42
N ASP A 224 18.17 8.74 13.40
CA ASP A 224 18.02 8.34 14.79
C ASP A 224 16.61 7.76 14.95
N VAL A 225 16.52 6.51 15.37
CA VAL A 225 15.27 5.77 15.47
C VAL A 225 15.01 5.42 16.91
N ARG A 226 13.86 5.87 17.44
CA ARG A 226 13.46 5.62 18.82
C ARG A 226 12.08 5.01 18.88
N LEU A 227 11.94 3.92 19.62
CA LEU A 227 10.67 3.27 19.88
C LEU A 227 10.18 3.63 21.29
N PHE A 228 8.97 4.14 21.35
CA PHE A 228 8.24 4.40 22.59
C PHE A 228 7.05 3.44 22.69
N SER A 229 6.73 3.03 23.92
CA SER A 229 5.54 2.26 24.23
C SER A 229 4.77 2.96 25.33
N PHE A 230 3.49 3.15 25.14
CA PHE A 230 2.64 3.92 26.05
C PHE A 230 1.76 3.03 26.93
N PRO A 231 1.49 3.43 28.17
CA PRO A 231 1.99 4.65 28.82
C PRO A 231 3.49 4.55 29.18
N GLY A 232 4.23 5.63 28.91
CA GLY A 232 5.65 5.75 29.27
C GLY A 232 6.42 6.69 28.36
N THR A 233 7.36 7.44 28.91
CA THR A 233 8.12 8.47 28.22
C THR A 233 9.54 8.06 27.84
N SER A 234 10.01 6.89 28.28
CA SER A 234 11.34 6.40 27.97
C SER A 234 11.37 5.58 26.67
N ALA A 235 12.36 5.86 25.83
CA ALA A 235 12.55 5.09 24.61
C ALA A 235 12.99 3.65 24.95
N ARG A 236 12.30 2.67 24.37
CA ARG A 236 12.62 1.23 24.44
C ARG A 236 13.73 0.83 23.51
N LEU A 237 13.84 1.52 22.39
CA LEU A 237 14.92 1.41 21.42
C LEU A 237 15.47 2.80 21.17
N ASN A 238 16.76 2.89 21.09
CA ASN A 238 17.49 4.06 20.66
C ASN A 238 18.63 3.57 19.75
N THR A 239 18.42 3.64 18.45
CA THR A 239 19.38 3.16 17.44
C THR A 239 19.54 4.22 16.38
N ALA A 240 20.76 4.41 15.92
CA ALA A 240 21.06 5.40 14.93
C ALA A 240 21.97 4.81 13.83
N LEU A 241 21.69 5.16 12.57
CA LEU A 241 22.45 4.65 11.43
C LEU A 241 22.46 5.66 10.27
N PHE A 242 23.45 5.53 9.41
CA PHE A 242 23.43 6.26 8.14
C PHE A 242 22.36 5.70 7.22
N VAL A 243 21.65 6.59 6.53
CA VAL A 243 20.68 6.14 5.51
C VAL A 243 21.43 5.31 4.46
N PRO A 244 21.02 4.07 4.20
CA PRO A 244 21.67 3.21 3.22
C PRO A 244 21.75 3.85 1.83
N ALA A 245 22.89 3.72 1.17
CA ALA A 245 23.10 4.26 -0.18
C ALA A 245 22.20 3.61 -1.26
N SER A 246 21.64 2.45 -0.96
CA SER A 246 20.63 1.77 -1.81
C SER A 246 19.32 2.54 -1.87
N ILE A 247 19.00 3.34 -0.85
CA ILE A 247 17.81 4.17 -0.80
C ILE A 247 18.03 5.40 -1.66
N LYS A 248 17.37 5.43 -2.82
CA LYS A 248 17.45 6.55 -3.74
C LYS A 248 16.39 7.59 -3.42
N PRO A 249 16.75 8.88 -3.31
CA PRO A 249 15.76 9.93 -3.14
C PRO A 249 14.80 9.94 -4.33
N VAL A 250 13.53 10.07 -4.03
CA VAL A 250 12.49 10.28 -5.04
C VAL A 250 12.71 11.68 -5.66
N ALA A 251 12.59 11.82 -6.99
CA ALA A 251 12.71 13.09 -7.64
C ALA A 251 11.66 14.08 -7.09
N LYS A 252 12.04 15.38 -7.02
CA LYS A 252 11.24 16.46 -6.43
C LYS A 252 9.75 16.38 -6.78
N GLY A 253 8.94 15.90 -5.87
CA GLY A 253 7.53 16.13 -5.75
C GLY A 253 7.31 16.39 -4.26
N ASP A 254 6.74 17.51 -3.92
CA ASP A 254 6.74 18.07 -2.58
C ASP A 254 6.10 17.15 -1.53
N TYR A 255 6.93 16.61 -0.67
CA TYR A 255 6.50 15.97 0.56
C TYR A 255 6.85 16.87 1.74
N SER A 256 5.94 17.74 2.13
CA SER A 256 6.04 18.40 3.42
C SER A 256 5.01 17.82 4.39
N ALA A 257 5.48 17.48 5.58
CA ALA A 257 4.66 16.99 6.68
C ALA A 257 3.70 18.10 7.14
N GLY A 258 2.49 18.08 6.64
CA GLY A 258 1.45 19.03 7.00
C GLY A 258 0.14 18.31 7.26
N GLY A 259 -0.35 18.46 8.48
CA GLY A 259 -1.49 17.73 8.99
C GLY A 259 -2.79 17.97 8.27
N ARG A 260 -3.51 16.90 8.17
CA ARG A 260 -4.94 16.91 7.91
C ARG A 260 -5.65 17.63 9.07
N ARG A 261 -6.47 18.61 8.77
CA ARG A 261 -7.46 19.08 9.75
C ARG A 261 -8.46 17.94 9.95
N GLU A 262 -8.36 17.23 11.06
CA GLU A 262 -9.49 16.47 11.56
C GLU A 262 -10.63 17.45 11.82
N SER A 263 -11.76 17.25 11.15
CA SER A 263 -13.01 17.86 11.58
C SER A 263 -13.30 17.32 12.98
N GLN A 264 -13.19 18.20 13.98
CA GLN A 264 -13.50 17.87 15.36
C GLN A 264 -15.01 17.63 15.49
N THR A 265 -15.40 16.39 15.45
CA THR A 265 -16.65 15.94 16.07
C THR A 265 -16.37 14.65 16.83
N PRO A 266 -16.60 14.62 18.15
CA PRO A 266 -16.50 13.39 18.93
C PRO A 266 -17.64 12.46 18.48
N ASN A 267 -17.34 11.24 18.10
CA ASN A 267 -18.26 10.19 17.68
C ASN A 267 -18.62 10.10 16.18
N GLN A 268 -17.83 10.62 15.26
CA GLN A 268 -17.98 10.19 13.86
C GLN A 268 -17.13 8.96 13.60
N GLN A 269 -17.79 7.92 13.08
CA GLN A 269 -17.14 6.75 12.46
C GLN A 269 -16.02 7.26 11.54
N ARG A 270 -14.84 6.66 11.62
CA ARG A 270 -13.73 6.97 10.72
C ARG A 270 -14.21 6.89 9.28
N SER A 271 -13.81 7.85 8.43
CA SER A 271 -14.14 7.79 7.00
C SER A 271 -13.64 6.47 6.38
N PHE A 272 -14.28 6.03 5.31
CA PHE A 272 -13.89 4.82 4.60
C PHE A 272 -12.40 4.88 4.20
N LEU A 273 -11.93 6.03 3.72
CA LEU A 273 -10.52 6.25 3.41
C LEU A 273 -9.62 6.02 4.63
N ALA A 274 -9.97 6.58 5.80
CA ALA A 274 -9.18 6.37 6.99
C ALA A 274 -9.14 4.90 7.41
N ARG A 275 -10.26 4.18 7.34
CA ARG A 275 -10.35 2.75 7.64
C ARG A 275 -9.49 1.93 6.66
N LEU A 276 -9.59 2.23 5.37
CA LEU A 276 -8.78 1.60 4.32
C LEU A 276 -7.28 1.80 4.56
N LEU A 277 -6.86 3.04 4.85
CA LEU A 277 -5.46 3.38 5.07
C LEU A 277 -4.89 2.76 6.35
N TYR A 278 -5.71 2.57 7.38
CA TYR A 278 -5.30 1.86 8.60
C TYR A 278 -5.27 0.34 8.45
N GLY A 279 -5.59 -0.19 7.26
CA GLY A 279 -5.57 -1.61 6.99
C GLY A 279 -6.74 -2.37 7.59
N GLU A 280 -7.88 -1.70 7.73
CA GLU A 280 -9.11 -2.28 8.28
C GLU A 280 -9.91 -3.06 7.21
N LEU A 281 -9.28 -3.56 6.16
CA LEU A 281 -9.90 -4.48 5.21
C LEU A 281 -10.05 -5.87 5.85
N ASP A 282 -11.24 -6.43 5.80
CA ASP A 282 -11.48 -7.82 6.20
C ASP A 282 -11.04 -8.77 5.08
N ALA A 283 -9.76 -9.09 5.06
CA ALA A 283 -9.18 -10.04 4.12
C ALA A 283 -9.28 -11.51 4.59
N GLY A 284 -10.14 -11.80 5.58
CA GLY A 284 -10.35 -13.16 6.12
C GLY A 284 -9.22 -13.67 7.03
N THR A 285 -8.04 -13.11 6.93
CA THR A 285 -6.84 -13.50 7.72
C THR A 285 -6.40 -12.43 8.72
N TYR A 286 -6.97 -11.22 8.67
CA TYR A 286 -6.45 -10.06 9.39
C TYR A 286 -7.51 -9.19 10.07
N SER A 287 -8.75 -9.67 10.26
CA SER A 287 -9.75 -8.89 10.97
C SER A 287 -9.39 -8.82 12.46
N SER A 288 -8.88 -7.70 12.88
CA SER A 288 -8.76 -7.36 14.29
C SER A 288 -9.94 -6.47 14.68
N GLY A 289 -11.11 -7.08 14.97
CA GLY A 289 -12.17 -6.43 15.71
C GLY A 289 -13.24 -5.70 14.90
N GLU A 290 -14.20 -5.15 15.62
CA GLU A 290 -15.49 -4.59 15.20
C GLU A 290 -15.48 -3.40 14.19
N SER A 291 -14.36 -3.03 13.62
CA SER A 291 -14.22 -1.88 12.72
C SER A 291 -13.67 -2.21 11.33
N ALA A 292 -13.48 -3.48 10.97
CA ALA A 292 -12.97 -3.86 9.66
C ALA A 292 -13.98 -3.52 8.54
N ILE A 293 -13.45 -3.12 7.37
CA ILE A 293 -14.26 -3.00 6.16
C ILE A 293 -14.52 -4.40 5.65
N PRO A 294 -15.77 -4.89 5.68
CA PRO A 294 -16.05 -6.25 5.27
C PRO A 294 -15.83 -6.42 3.76
N LEU A 295 -15.17 -7.52 3.38
CA LEU A 295 -14.95 -7.93 2.00
C LEU A 295 -15.86 -9.11 1.68
N LYS A 296 -16.63 -9.00 0.61
CA LYS A 296 -17.49 -10.06 0.12
C LYS A 296 -16.92 -10.59 -1.21
N GLU A 297 -16.69 -11.90 -1.29
CA GLU A 297 -16.51 -12.56 -2.57
C GLU A 297 -17.85 -12.56 -3.32
N VAL A 298 -17.88 -11.92 -4.48
CA VAL A 298 -19.10 -11.81 -5.30
C VAL A 298 -19.08 -12.77 -6.49
N ALA A 299 -17.89 -13.19 -6.93
CA ALA A 299 -17.74 -14.19 -7.97
C ALA A 299 -16.37 -14.89 -7.87
N LYS A 300 -16.31 -16.10 -8.40
CA LYS A 300 -15.09 -16.88 -8.59
C LYS A 300 -15.03 -17.41 -10.01
N PHE A 301 -13.92 -17.15 -10.69
CA PHE A 301 -13.68 -17.61 -12.05
C PHE A 301 -12.57 -18.66 -12.08
N PRO A 302 -12.75 -19.78 -12.81
CA PRO A 302 -11.73 -20.82 -12.95
C PRO A 302 -10.65 -20.46 -13.99
N PHE A 303 -10.34 -19.18 -14.12
CA PHE A 303 -9.33 -18.64 -15.03
C PHE A 303 -8.69 -17.38 -14.45
N LEU A 304 -7.56 -16.99 -15.01
CA LEU A 304 -6.86 -15.78 -14.64
C LEU A 304 -7.49 -14.56 -15.34
N VAL A 305 -8.03 -13.63 -14.58
CA VAL A 305 -8.45 -12.33 -15.13
C VAL A 305 -7.21 -11.50 -15.42
N GLN A 306 -7.03 -11.13 -16.68
CA GLN A 306 -5.89 -10.34 -17.16
C GLN A 306 -6.10 -8.83 -16.97
N SER A 307 -7.34 -8.38 -17.13
CA SER A 307 -7.74 -6.99 -16.95
C SER A 307 -9.22 -6.91 -16.60
N MET A 308 -9.59 -5.88 -15.88
CA MET A 308 -10.96 -5.58 -15.47
C MET A 308 -11.15 -4.06 -15.45
N ASP A 309 -12.36 -3.63 -15.77
CA ASP A 309 -12.82 -2.26 -15.56
C ASP A 309 -14.27 -2.26 -15.06
N VAL A 310 -14.61 -1.26 -14.25
CA VAL A 310 -15.95 -1.07 -13.71
C VAL A 310 -16.41 0.35 -14.02
N ALA A 311 -17.62 0.50 -14.52
CA ALA A 311 -18.23 1.81 -14.80
C ALA A 311 -19.74 1.76 -14.61
N VAL A 312 -20.33 2.93 -14.35
CA VAL A 312 -21.78 3.12 -14.29
C VAL A 312 -22.24 3.85 -15.54
N GLY A 313 -23.24 3.31 -16.22
CA GLY A 313 -23.80 3.94 -17.41
C GLY A 313 -24.45 5.30 -17.07
N SER A 314 -24.19 6.31 -17.89
CA SER A 314 -24.69 7.67 -17.64
C SER A 314 -26.21 7.78 -17.75
N LYS A 315 -26.81 7.04 -18.67
CA LYS A 315 -28.26 7.08 -18.94
C LYS A 315 -29.05 6.07 -18.11
N ASP A 316 -28.57 4.82 -18.07
CA ASP A 316 -29.32 3.73 -17.43
C ASP A 316 -28.96 3.53 -15.96
N ARG A 317 -27.90 4.20 -15.49
CA ARG A 317 -27.39 4.11 -14.10
C ARG A 317 -27.03 2.68 -13.67
N ILE A 318 -26.80 1.79 -14.63
CA ILE A 318 -26.43 0.41 -14.37
C ILE A 318 -24.92 0.30 -14.20
N ALA A 319 -24.50 -0.27 -13.06
CA ALA A 319 -23.10 -0.62 -12.85
C ALA A 319 -22.74 -1.86 -13.67
N ARG A 320 -21.64 -1.78 -14.40
CA ARG A 320 -21.14 -2.87 -15.22
C ARG A 320 -19.68 -3.16 -14.92
N MET A 321 -19.30 -4.41 -15.09
CA MET A 321 -17.94 -4.89 -15.00
C MET A 321 -17.55 -5.60 -16.30
N VAL A 322 -16.47 -5.19 -16.91
CA VAL A 322 -15.85 -5.91 -18.02
C VAL A 322 -14.59 -6.62 -17.53
N ILE A 323 -14.40 -7.89 -17.90
CA ILE A 323 -13.19 -8.66 -17.62
C ILE A 323 -12.71 -9.38 -18.87
N THR A 324 -11.43 -9.77 -18.86
CA THR A 324 -10.86 -10.64 -19.90
C THR A 324 -9.95 -11.71 -19.31
N ASP A 325 -9.97 -12.91 -19.88
CA ASP A 325 -9.02 -14.00 -19.63
C ASP A 325 -7.88 -14.03 -20.66
N GLY A 326 -7.83 -13.03 -21.55
CA GLY A 326 -6.88 -12.93 -22.65
C GLY A 326 -7.40 -13.47 -23.99
N GLU A 327 -8.42 -14.30 -24.01
CA GLU A 327 -9.05 -14.85 -25.23
C GLU A 327 -10.50 -14.38 -25.39
N ARG A 328 -11.16 -14.13 -24.29
CA ARG A 328 -12.57 -13.72 -24.23
C ARG A 328 -12.70 -12.42 -23.45
N VAL A 329 -13.70 -11.64 -23.82
CA VAL A 329 -14.13 -10.46 -23.11
C VAL A 329 -15.56 -10.71 -22.62
N PHE A 330 -15.77 -10.52 -21.33
CA PHE A 330 -17.05 -10.74 -20.67
C PHE A 330 -17.56 -9.42 -20.13
N LEU A 331 -18.80 -9.07 -20.40
CA LEU A 331 -19.48 -7.95 -19.77
C LEU A 331 -20.56 -8.49 -18.82
N TYR A 332 -20.53 -7.99 -17.60
CA TYR A 332 -21.49 -8.29 -16.55
C TYR A 332 -22.20 -7.01 -16.10
N ARG A 333 -23.44 -7.15 -15.70
CA ARG A 333 -24.17 -6.17 -14.88
C ARG A 333 -23.87 -6.48 -13.42
N ILE A 334 -23.68 -5.46 -12.60
CA ILE A 334 -23.59 -5.58 -11.15
C ILE A 334 -24.95 -5.15 -10.58
N THR A 335 -25.65 -6.08 -9.93
CA THR A 335 -26.95 -5.74 -9.30
C THR A 335 -26.73 -4.98 -7.99
N PRO A 336 -27.76 -4.30 -7.43
CA PRO A 336 -27.68 -3.68 -6.11
C PRO A 336 -27.28 -4.66 -5.00
N GLU A 337 -27.67 -5.94 -5.14
CA GLU A 337 -27.31 -7.05 -4.22
C GLU A 337 -25.86 -7.54 -4.43
N ARG A 338 -25.12 -6.90 -5.35
CA ARG A 338 -23.73 -7.24 -5.73
C ARG A 338 -23.60 -8.63 -6.37
N VAL A 339 -24.59 -9.01 -7.17
CA VAL A 339 -24.52 -10.22 -8.00
C VAL A 339 -24.07 -9.83 -9.41
N LEU A 340 -23.21 -10.64 -10.02
CA LEU A 340 -22.77 -10.47 -11.39
C LEU A 340 -23.70 -11.21 -12.34
N GLU A 341 -24.45 -10.48 -13.16
CA GLU A 341 -25.31 -11.02 -14.21
C GLU A 341 -24.63 -10.87 -15.56
N PRO A 342 -24.43 -11.96 -16.33
CA PRO A 342 -23.79 -11.87 -17.64
C PRO A 342 -24.66 -11.11 -18.64
N GLU A 343 -24.11 -10.09 -19.32
CA GLU A 343 -24.77 -9.42 -20.44
C GLU A 343 -24.36 -10.06 -21.78
N TRP A 344 -23.05 -10.20 -22.02
CA TRP A 344 -22.54 -10.86 -23.21
C TRP A 344 -21.09 -11.35 -23.04
N THR A 345 -20.69 -12.22 -23.97
CA THR A 345 -19.30 -12.68 -24.12
C THR A 345 -18.86 -12.50 -25.56
N TYR A 346 -17.68 -11.92 -25.77
CA TYR A 346 -17.01 -11.82 -27.06
C TYR A 346 -15.76 -12.69 -27.06
N LYS A 347 -15.60 -13.52 -28.07
CA LYS A 347 -14.38 -14.33 -28.25
C LYS A 347 -13.52 -13.69 -29.34
N THR A 348 -12.26 -13.41 -29.03
CA THR A 348 -11.31 -12.87 -30.00
C THR A 348 -10.82 -13.95 -30.97
N ASP A 349 -10.13 -13.52 -32.05
CA ASP A 349 -9.45 -14.44 -32.96
C ASP A 349 -8.46 -15.32 -32.19
N SER A 350 -8.28 -16.58 -32.59
CA SER A 350 -7.41 -17.56 -31.94
C SER A 350 -5.93 -17.12 -31.87
N ARG A 351 -5.53 -16.21 -32.77
CA ARG A 351 -4.16 -15.65 -32.82
C ARG A 351 -3.98 -14.41 -31.98
N ALA A 352 -5.08 -13.79 -31.54
CA ALA A 352 -5.06 -12.57 -30.77
C ALA A 352 -5.14 -12.85 -29.26
N ARG A 353 -4.51 -11.97 -28.48
CA ARG A 353 -4.57 -11.96 -27.00
C ARG A 353 -4.95 -10.58 -26.51
N VAL A 354 -5.97 -10.52 -25.69
CA VAL A 354 -6.43 -9.30 -25.02
C VAL A 354 -5.58 -9.09 -23.79
N PHE A 355 -5.06 -7.87 -23.60
CA PHE A 355 -4.29 -7.53 -22.41
C PHE A 355 -4.91 -6.41 -21.58
N GLN A 356 -5.86 -5.64 -22.15
CA GLN A 356 -6.56 -4.59 -21.43
C GLN A 356 -7.97 -4.38 -21.99
N VAL A 357 -8.91 -4.12 -21.09
CA VAL A 357 -10.30 -3.78 -21.40
C VAL A 357 -10.76 -2.59 -20.60
N GLN A 358 -11.60 -1.72 -21.19
CA GLN A 358 -12.21 -0.58 -20.52
C GLN A 358 -13.65 -0.38 -20.99
N ILE A 359 -14.54 0.04 -20.07
CA ILE A 359 -15.91 0.49 -20.38
C ILE A 359 -15.88 1.99 -20.68
N ALA A 360 -16.56 2.41 -21.74
CA ALA A 360 -16.66 3.81 -22.17
C ALA A 360 -18.00 4.12 -22.82
N GLU A 361 -18.36 5.40 -22.91
CA GLU A 361 -19.48 5.91 -23.69
C GLU A 361 -18.93 6.85 -24.77
N LEU A 362 -18.62 6.28 -25.94
CA LEU A 362 -17.94 6.99 -27.04
C LEU A 362 -18.88 7.60 -28.06
N SER A 363 -20.19 7.46 -27.86
CA SER A 363 -21.23 8.01 -28.71
C SER A 363 -22.23 8.84 -27.90
N SER A 364 -22.87 9.80 -28.54
CA SER A 364 -23.83 10.72 -27.91
C SER A 364 -25.14 10.07 -27.45
N ASP A 365 -25.43 8.88 -27.95
CA ASP A 365 -26.60 8.10 -27.56
C ASP A 365 -26.46 7.40 -26.20
N GLY A 366 -25.25 7.43 -25.58
CA GLY A 366 -24.97 6.79 -24.33
C GLY A 366 -24.82 5.26 -24.41
N ALA A 367 -24.58 4.74 -25.62
CA ALA A 367 -24.32 3.32 -25.80
C ALA A 367 -23.03 2.91 -25.10
N ILE A 368 -23.07 1.73 -24.46
CA ILE A 368 -21.90 1.18 -23.76
C ILE A 368 -20.94 0.59 -24.79
N HIS A 369 -19.75 1.15 -24.81
CA HIS A 369 -18.62 0.65 -25.57
C HIS A 369 -17.63 -0.08 -24.67
N VAL A 370 -16.94 -1.06 -25.22
CA VAL A 370 -15.80 -1.71 -24.58
C VAL A 370 -14.58 -1.54 -25.46
N VAL A 371 -13.60 -0.80 -24.98
CA VAL A 371 -12.29 -0.65 -25.60
C VAL A 371 -11.46 -1.88 -25.27
N VAL A 372 -10.94 -2.56 -26.29
CA VAL A 372 -10.22 -3.82 -26.15
C VAL A 372 -8.84 -3.65 -26.78
N ASN A 373 -7.82 -3.60 -25.94
CA ASN A 373 -6.44 -3.64 -26.39
C ASN A 373 -5.98 -5.10 -26.51
N ARG A 374 -5.64 -5.50 -27.74
CA ARG A 374 -5.19 -6.86 -28.05
C ARG A 374 -4.00 -6.84 -29.00
N TYR A 375 -3.28 -7.94 -29.05
CA TYR A 375 -2.14 -8.14 -29.93
C TYR A 375 -2.17 -9.52 -30.57
N SER A 376 -1.62 -9.63 -31.77
CA SER A 376 -1.39 -10.90 -32.46
C SER A 376 0.09 -11.26 -32.41
N GLN A 377 0.41 -12.55 -32.26
CA GLN A 377 1.79 -13.03 -32.10
C GLN A 377 2.42 -13.56 -33.42
N ILE A 378 1.62 -13.80 -34.44
CA ILE A 378 2.07 -14.44 -35.68
C ILE A 378 1.57 -13.63 -36.87
N PRO A 379 2.46 -13.26 -37.82
CA PRO A 379 3.90 -13.57 -37.95
C PRO A 379 4.81 -12.64 -37.12
N ALA A 380 4.29 -11.58 -36.56
CA ALA A 380 4.98 -10.64 -35.67
C ALA A 380 4.01 -10.15 -34.61
N ILE A 381 4.51 -9.62 -33.51
CA ILE A 381 3.65 -8.95 -32.53
C ILE A 381 3.17 -7.64 -33.12
N LEU A 382 1.91 -7.57 -33.42
CA LEU A 382 1.22 -6.40 -33.91
C LEU A 382 0.03 -6.12 -33.01
N LEU A 383 -0.13 -4.86 -32.64
CA LEU A 383 -1.39 -4.41 -32.03
C LEU A 383 -2.49 -4.47 -33.07
N ASN A 384 -3.65 -4.94 -32.64
CA ASN A 384 -4.88 -4.95 -33.42
C ASN A 384 -6.07 -4.70 -32.47
N SER A 385 -5.99 -3.62 -31.73
CA SER A 385 -7.02 -3.17 -30.81
C SER A 385 -8.35 -2.98 -31.51
N LEU A 386 -9.46 -3.11 -30.77
CA LEU A 386 -10.80 -2.95 -31.30
C LEU A 386 -11.71 -2.27 -30.28
N ILE A 387 -12.88 -1.82 -30.76
CA ILE A 387 -13.93 -1.28 -29.92
C ILE A 387 -15.21 -2.07 -30.18
N LEU A 388 -15.75 -2.62 -29.11
CA LEU A 388 -17.06 -3.26 -29.10
C LEU A 388 -18.14 -2.26 -28.68
N VAL A 389 -19.34 -2.41 -29.20
CA VAL A 389 -20.53 -1.70 -28.72
C VAL A 389 -21.59 -2.71 -28.34
N THR A 390 -22.28 -2.47 -27.24
CA THR A 390 -23.44 -3.29 -26.83
C THR A 390 -24.68 -2.92 -27.64
N LYS A 391 -25.19 -3.86 -28.40
CA LYS A 391 -26.46 -3.75 -29.14
C LYS A 391 -27.29 -5.00 -28.92
N ASP A 392 -28.55 -4.83 -28.54
CA ASP A 392 -29.47 -5.95 -28.29
C ASP A 392 -28.87 -7.06 -27.41
N GLN A 393 -28.20 -6.66 -26.32
CA GLN A 393 -27.48 -7.53 -25.37
C GLN A 393 -26.39 -8.40 -26.03
N LYS A 394 -25.80 -7.92 -27.12
CA LYS A 394 -24.68 -8.58 -27.81
C LYS A 394 -23.53 -7.61 -28.03
N ALA A 395 -22.34 -8.15 -28.04
CA ALA A 395 -21.15 -7.41 -28.47
C ALA A 395 -21.09 -7.33 -29.98
N VAL A 396 -21.05 -6.13 -30.53
CA VAL A 396 -20.86 -5.85 -31.95
C VAL A 396 -19.59 -5.07 -32.14
N VAL A 397 -18.75 -5.44 -33.12
CA VAL A 397 -17.53 -4.70 -33.43
C VAL A 397 -17.89 -3.36 -34.06
N ALA A 398 -17.54 -2.27 -33.38
CA ALA A 398 -17.75 -0.90 -33.86
C ALA A 398 -16.53 -0.37 -34.62
N VAL A 399 -15.31 -0.74 -34.18
CA VAL A 399 -14.04 -0.42 -34.83
C VAL A 399 -13.12 -1.62 -34.68
N ASP A 400 -12.36 -1.98 -35.71
CA ASP A 400 -11.36 -3.07 -35.70
C ASP A 400 -10.02 -2.62 -36.29
N ASP A 401 -9.02 -3.49 -36.16
CA ASP A 401 -7.67 -3.34 -36.73
C ASP A 401 -6.97 -2.02 -36.35
N VAL A 402 -7.12 -1.61 -35.10
CA VAL A 402 -6.41 -0.42 -34.60
C VAL A 402 -4.99 -0.80 -34.14
N THR A 403 -3.98 -0.18 -34.78
CA THR A 403 -2.58 -0.47 -34.50
C THR A 403 -1.99 0.28 -33.31
N ASP A 404 -2.81 1.05 -32.61
CA ASP A 404 -2.45 1.85 -31.44
C ASP A 404 -3.01 1.23 -30.15
N VAL A 405 -2.40 1.57 -29.02
CA VAL A 405 -2.97 1.33 -27.69
C VAL A 405 -4.03 2.38 -27.42
N LEU A 406 -5.23 1.94 -27.10
CA LEU A 406 -6.37 2.81 -26.83
C LEU A 406 -6.57 2.98 -25.32
N ILE A 407 -6.92 4.17 -24.89
CA ILE A 407 -7.37 4.47 -23.54
C ILE A 407 -8.59 5.39 -23.56
N ALA A 408 -9.64 4.97 -22.85
CA ALA A 408 -10.79 5.83 -22.59
C ALA A 408 -10.60 6.54 -21.23
N VAL A 409 -10.81 7.85 -21.22
CA VAL A 409 -10.61 8.69 -20.04
C VAL A 409 -11.84 9.56 -19.75
N ASP A 410 -12.10 9.80 -18.46
CA ASP A 410 -13.07 10.78 -17.99
C ASP A 410 -12.39 12.16 -17.90
N ALA A 411 -12.27 12.85 -19.03
CA ALA A 411 -11.66 14.16 -19.09
C ALA A 411 -12.53 15.26 -18.45
N ASN A 412 -13.84 15.05 -18.38
CA ASN A 412 -14.81 16.05 -17.90
C ASN A 412 -15.07 15.95 -16.40
N GLY A 413 -14.78 14.81 -15.76
CA GLY A 413 -15.03 14.59 -14.33
C GLY A 413 -16.50 14.33 -14.01
N ASP A 414 -17.25 13.77 -14.94
CA ASP A 414 -18.64 13.36 -14.74
C ASP A 414 -18.80 11.87 -14.37
N GLY A 415 -17.68 11.19 -14.13
CA GLY A 415 -17.64 9.76 -13.80
C GLY A 415 -17.75 8.84 -15.01
N VAL A 416 -17.80 9.39 -16.24
CA VAL A 416 -18.02 8.64 -17.47
C VAL A 416 -16.86 8.83 -18.45
N LYS A 417 -16.25 7.75 -18.88
CA LYS A 417 -15.15 7.77 -19.86
C LYS A 417 -15.72 8.04 -21.27
N LYS A 418 -15.67 9.30 -21.72
CA LYS A 418 -16.21 9.74 -23.03
C LYS A 418 -15.12 10.14 -24.02
N THR A 419 -13.89 10.36 -23.55
CA THR A 419 -12.78 10.79 -24.39
C THR A 419 -11.86 9.61 -24.66
N LEU A 420 -11.58 9.35 -25.93
CA LEU A 420 -10.72 8.27 -26.37
C LEU A 420 -9.38 8.84 -26.85
N TRP A 421 -8.30 8.25 -26.38
CA TRP A 421 -6.95 8.53 -26.86
C TRP A 421 -6.33 7.28 -27.46
N ALA A 422 -5.45 7.49 -28.45
CA ALA A 422 -4.64 6.48 -29.08
C ALA A 422 -3.17 6.82 -28.86
N GLN A 423 -2.38 5.89 -28.36
CA GLN A 423 -0.93 6.02 -28.25
C GLN A 423 -0.27 5.04 -29.19
N ALA A 424 0.60 5.57 -30.05
CA ALA A 424 1.26 4.77 -31.08
C ALA A 424 2.14 3.68 -30.44
N PHE A 425 2.05 2.48 -30.99
CA PHE A 425 2.91 1.37 -30.65
C PHE A 425 4.31 1.57 -31.26
N ALA A 426 5.33 1.24 -30.48
CA ALA A 426 6.72 1.19 -30.94
C ALA A 426 7.30 -0.20 -30.67
N GLN A 427 7.96 -0.77 -31.66
CA GLN A 427 8.59 -2.11 -31.51
C GLN A 427 9.69 -2.12 -30.43
N THR A 428 10.32 -0.99 -30.19
CA THR A 428 11.28 -0.81 -29.09
C THR A 428 10.60 -0.02 -27.97
N GLY A 429 10.49 -0.60 -26.78
CA GLY A 429 9.91 0.05 -25.61
C GLY A 429 8.38 0.07 -25.55
N PHE A 430 7.69 -0.60 -26.48
CA PHE A 430 6.24 -0.82 -26.55
C PHE A 430 5.39 0.44 -26.85
N PHE A 431 5.73 1.61 -26.28
CA PHE A 431 5.04 2.87 -26.57
C PHE A 431 5.95 3.87 -27.24
N LYS A 432 5.38 4.66 -28.14
CA LYS A 432 6.01 5.89 -28.61
C LYS A 432 5.83 6.95 -27.54
N GLN A 433 6.93 7.35 -26.91
CA GLN A 433 6.92 8.26 -25.76
C GLN A 433 6.28 9.62 -26.10
N GLY A 434 5.44 10.11 -25.20
CA GLY A 434 4.85 11.45 -25.27
C GLY A 434 3.95 11.71 -26.47
N ASP A 435 3.50 10.67 -27.17
CA ASP A 435 2.73 10.79 -28.41
C ASP A 435 1.37 10.11 -28.26
N ALA A 436 0.40 10.85 -27.76
CA ALA A 436 -0.99 10.42 -27.70
C ALA A 436 -1.87 11.35 -28.53
N THR A 437 -2.84 10.78 -29.21
CA THR A 437 -3.78 11.48 -30.10
C THR A 437 -5.20 11.28 -29.58
N ARG A 438 -5.97 12.37 -29.50
CA ARG A 438 -7.42 12.28 -29.27
C ARG A 438 -8.07 11.76 -30.53
N VAL A 439 -8.96 10.79 -30.39
CA VAL A 439 -9.63 10.14 -31.52
C VAL A 439 -11.13 10.04 -31.26
N SER A 440 -11.90 10.02 -32.34
CA SER A 440 -13.34 9.78 -32.33
C SER A 440 -13.71 8.68 -33.33
N ILE A 441 -14.87 8.06 -33.13
CA ILE A 441 -15.39 7.03 -34.03
C ILE A 441 -16.24 7.72 -35.12
N LYS A 442 -15.84 7.56 -36.39
CA LYS A 442 -16.64 8.02 -37.55
C LYS A 442 -16.67 6.92 -38.61
N ASN A 443 -17.86 6.50 -39.00
CA ASN A 443 -18.07 5.45 -40.02
C ASN A 443 -17.25 4.17 -39.76
N GLY A 444 -17.21 3.68 -38.50
CA GLY A 444 -16.51 2.46 -38.15
C GLY A 444 -14.97 2.58 -38.11
N LYS A 445 -14.43 3.79 -38.17
CA LYS A 445 -12.98 4.06 -38.11
C LYS A 445 -12.65 5.11 -37.06
N LEU A 446 -11.43 5.07 -36.55
CA LEU A 446 -10.89 6.14 -35.70
C LEU A 446 -10.42 7.31 -36.56
N VAL A 447 -10.85 8.51 -36.18
CA VAL A 447 -10.44 9.77 -36.81
C VAL A 447 -9.74 10.63 -35.75
N SER A 448 -8.59 11.18 -36.11
CA SER A 448 -7.83 12.06 -35.24
C SER A 448 -8.57 13.38 -35.00
N GLU A 449 -8.66 13.77 -33.73
CA GLU A 449 -9.22 15.05 -33.26
C GLU A 449 -8.10 15.99 -32.75
N GLY A 450 -6.82 15.61 -32.97
CA GLY A 450 -5.66 16.38 -32.57
C GLY A 450 -4.85 15.71 -31.44
N ARG A 451 -3.73 16.31 -31.11
CA ARG A 451 -2.83 15.79 -30.07
C ARG A 451 -3.48 15.87 -28.69
N ALA A 452 -3.28 14.82 -27.88
CA ALA A 452 -3.51 14.88 -26.46
C ALA A 452 -2.27 15.45 -25.76
N ARG A 453 -2.47 16.33 -24.79
CA ARG A 453 -1.38 16.83 -23.94
C ARG A 453 -1.09 15.80 -22.86
N VAL A 454 0.04 15.13 -22.97
CA VAL A 454 0.48 14.11 -22.02
C VAL A 454 1.96 14.30 -21.69
N PRO A 455 2.41 13.91 -20.49
CA PRO A 455 3.82 13.90 -20.11
C PRO A 455 4.66 13.01 -21.03
N SER A 456 5.97 13.28 -21.12
CA SER A 456 6.89 12.53 -21.98
C SER A 456 6.96 11.03 -21.64
N ASN A 457 6.76 10.67 -20.38
CA ASN A 457 6.80 9.27 -19.90
C ASN A 457 5.43 8.64 -19.81
N PHE A 458 4.40 9.25 -20.39
CA PHE A 458 3.04 8.74 -20.39
C PHE A 458 2.93 7.37 -21.06
N ARG A 459 2.13 6.50 -20.44
CA ARG A 459 1.79 5.17 -20.95
C ARG A 459 0.27 4.95 -20.82
N ALA A 460 -0.37 4.67 -21.93
CA ALA A 460 -1.83 4.56 -22.00
C ALA A 460 -2.42 3.44 -21.14
N THR A 461 -1.67 2.37 -20.88
CA THR A 461 -2.18 1.20 -20.14
C THR A 461 -2.45 1.45 -18.67
N GLY A 462 -1.70 2.34 -18.02
CA GLY A 462 -1.79 2.57 -16.57
C GLY A 462 -2.17 4.01 -16.23
N ALA A 463 -3.22 4.56 -16.83
CA ALA A 463 -3.56 5.97 -16.65
C ALA A 463 -5.03 6.21 -16.31
N VAL A 464 -5.30 7.25 -15.53
CA VAL A 464 -6.64 7.73 -15.16
C VAL A 464 -6.63 9.25 -14.96
N TYR A 465 -7.72 9.93 -15.29
CA TYR A 465 -7.94 11.32 -14.88
C TYR A 465 -8.57 11.40 -13.49
N SER A 466 -8.18 12.41 -12.71
CA SER A 466 -8.64 12.62 -11.36
C SER A 466 -8.77 14.11 -11.05
N ASN A 467 -9.68 14.47 -10.16
CA ASN A 467 -9.74 15.80 -9.58
C ASN A 467 -8.88 15.92 -8.28
N ILE A 468 -7.96 14.99 -8.07
CA ILE A 468 -7.05 14.98 -6.90
C ILE A 468 -6.35 16.33 -6.63
N PRO A 469 -6.06 17.22 -7.61
CA PRO A 469 -5.53 18.54 -7.32
C PRO A 469 -6.50 19.44 -6.53
N GLY A 470 -7.78 19.11 -6.52
CA GLY A 470 -8.86 19.87 -5.87
C GLY A 470 -10.01 20.18 -6.82
N LYS A 471 -11.11 20.66 -6.28
CA LYS A 471 -12.33 20.97 -7.05
C LYS A 471 -12.04 21.93 -8.21
N GLY A 472 -12.48 21.57 -9.41
CA GLY A 472 -12.30 22.37 -10.62
C GLY A 472 -10.96 22.20 -11.34
N ALA A 473 -10.04 21.42 -10.80
CA ALA A 473 -8.78 21.06 -11.46
C ALA A 473 -8.74 19.55 -11.76
N ARG A 474 -8.16 19.17 -12.89
CA ARG A 474 -7.99 17.76 -13.30
C ARG A 474 -6.52 17.46 -13.50
N ALA A 475 -6.11 16.30 -13.07
CA ALA A 475 -4.75 15.78 -13.25
C ALA A 475 -4.79 14.42 -13.94
N LEU A 476 -3.76 14.13 -14.68
CA LEU A 476 -3.52 12.81 -15.27
C LEU A 476 -2.65 12.01 -14.31
N ALA A 477 -3.19 10.97 -13.71
CA ALA A 477 -2.40 10.00 -12.97
C ALA A 477 -2.00 8.86 -13.91
N TYR A 478 -0.72 8.45 -13.89
CA TYR A 478 -0.22 7.37 -14.74
C TYR A 478 0.96 6.64 -14.10
N ILE A 479 1.18 5.40 -14.50
CA ILE A 479 2.32 4.59 -14.07
C ILE A 479 3.43 4.72 -15.12
N ASP A 480 4.62 5.12 -14.68
CA ASP A 480 5.78 5.31 -15.55
C ASP A 480 6.58 4.01 -15.80
N THR A 481 7.64 4.10 -16.60
CA THR A 481 8.53 2.97 -16.92
C THR A 481 9.25 2.35 -15.72
N ASP A 482 9.34 3.09 -14.60
CA ASP A 482 9.94 2.62 -13.36
C ASP A 482 8.88 2.04 -12.40
N ASN A 483 7.67 1.80 -12.89
CA ASN A 483 6.50 1.37 -12.11
C ASN A 483 6.17 2.35 -10.97
N ARG A 484 6.35 3.67 -11.20
CA ARG A 484 5.97 4.70 -10.23
C ARG A 484 4.69 5.37 -10.68
N LEU A 485 3.77 5.55 -9.73
CA LEU A 485 2.59 6.36 -9.97
C LEU A 485 2.99 7.84 -9.99
N ARG A 486 2.62 8.52 -11.06
CA ARG A 486 2.80 9.96 -11.22
C ARG A 486 1.45 10.66 -11.29
N VAL A 487 1.40 11.89 -10.84
CA VAL A 487 0.28 12.80 -11.05
C VAL A 487 0.80 14.01 -11.79
N ALA A 488 0.30 14.24 -12.99
CA ALA A 488 0.72 15.34 -13.83
C ALA A 488 -0.39 16.39 -13.96
N LEU A 489 -0.02 17.64 -13.83
CA LEU A 489 -0.84 18.78 -14.20
C LEU A 489 -0.42 19.22 -15.59
N ASP A 490 -1.32 19.07 -16.56
CA ASP A 490 -1.00 19.22 -17.98
C ASP A 490 0.12 18.24 -18.39
N THR A 491 1.33 18.71 -18.67
CA THR A 491 2.48 17.90 -19.07
C THR A 491 3.57 17.79 -18.00
N GLU A 492 3.39 18.44 -16.84
CA GLU A 492 4.38 18.50 -15.79
C GLU A 492 3.99 17.61 -14.60
N ASP A 493 4.92 16.77 -14.14
CA ASP A 493 4.71 15.92 -12.98
C ASP A 493 4.66 16.76 -11.69
N ALA A 494 3.50 16.81 -11.06
CA ALA A 494 3.30 17.41 -9.74
C ALA A 494 3.65 16.43 -8.61
N PHE A 495 3.64 15.11 -8.90
CA PHE A 495 3.91 14.06 -7.93
C PHE A 495 4.50 12.82 -8.60
N ARG A 496 5.33 12.08 -7.83
CA ARG A 496 5.83 10.75 -8.15
C ARG A 496 5.88 9.89 -6.89
N SER A 497 5.33 8.69 -6.94
CA SER A 497 5.30 7.79 -5.78
C SER A 497 6.71 7.37 -5.33
N ALA A 498 6.91 7.26 -4.01
CA ALA A 498 8.15 6.79 -3.41
C ALA A 498 8.41 5.31 -3.67
N ALA A 499 7.35 4.50 -3.64
CA ALA A 499 7.41 3.06 -3.90
C ALA A 499 6.88 2.71 -5.30
N PRO A 500 7.32 1.60 -5.89
CA PRO A 500 6.74 1.09 -7.12
C PRO A 500 5.31 0.60 -6.86
N VAL A 501 4.48 0.75 -7.88
CA VAL A 501 3.08 0.29 -7.93
C VAL A 501 2.87 -0.53 -9.19
N GLY A 502 1.72 -1.18 -9.29
CA GLY A 502 1.39 -1.96 -10.47
C GLY A 502 2.11 -3.30 -10.48
N THR A 503 2.86 -3.58 -11.50
CA THR A 503 3.40 -4.87 -11.90
C THR A 503 2.32 -5.82 -12.38
N GLY A 504 1.80 -5.57 -13.60
CA GLY A 504 0.95 -6.54 -14.30
C GLY A 504 1.65 -7.88 -14.45
N MET A 505 0.91 -8.97 -14.25
CA MET A 505 1.48 -10.30 -14.41
C MET A 505 1.42 -10.79 -15.86
N THR A 506 0.62 -10.15 -16.70
CA THR A 506 0.55 -10.47 -18.14
C THR A 506 1.85 -10.06 -18.82
N LYS A 507 2.54 -11.03 -19.37
CA LYS A 507 3.81 -10.81 -20.06
C LYS A 507 3.59 -10.72 -21.55
N LEU A 508 3.96 -9.59 -22.13
CA LEU A 508 4.03 -9.41 -23.58
C LEU A 508 5.49 -9.46 -24.04
N GLY A 509 5.81 -10.40 -24.91
CA GLY A 509 7.14 -10.47 -25.53
C GLY A 509 7.09 -9.86 -26.92
N VAL A 510 7.90 -8.84 -27.19
CA VAL A 510 8.02 -8.20 -28.51
C VAL A 510 9.41 -8.48 -29.06
N GLU A 511 9.51 -9.21 -30.17
CA GLU A 511 10.77 -9.37 -30.87
C GLU A 511 11.07 -8.13 -31.71
N SER A 512 12.24 -7.52 -31.50
CA SER A 512 12.70 -6.43 -32.35
C SER A 512 13.18 -7.00 -33.69
N GLN A 513 12.53 -6.62 -34.76
CA GLN A 513 12.97 -6.96 -36.14
C GLN A 513 14.13 -6.06 -36.62
N ILE A 514 14.46 -5.03 -35.87
CA ILE A 514 15.45 -4.00 -36.25
C ILE A 514 16.87 -4.42 -35.84
N GLU A 515 17.02 -5.24 -34.79
CA GLU A 515 18.33 -5.68 -34.33
C GLU A 515 18.69 -7.06 -34.92
N ARG A 516 19.84 -7.14 -35.61
CA ARG A 516 20.41 -8.43 -36.05
C ARG A 516 20.71 -9.29 -34.83
N GLY A 517 19.93 -10.36 -34.63
CA GLY A 517 20.05 -11.26 -33.48
C GLY A 517 18.80 -11.35 -32.61
N GLY A 518 17.73 -10.67 -32.96
CA GLY A 518 16.40 -10.87 -32.35
C GLY A 518 16.37 -10.59 -30.86
N ARG A 519 16.45 -9.33 -30.44
CA ARG A 519 16.27 -8.98 -29.04
C ARG A 519 14.79 -8.98 -28.69
N THR A 520 14.37 -9.80 -27.73
CA THR A 520 13.00 -9.80 -27.24
C THR A 520 12.85 -8.77 -26.13
N TYR A 521 12.00 -7.78 -26.34
CA TYR A 521 11.58 -6.84 -25.30
C TYR A 521 10.38 -7.45 -24.58
N VAL A 522 10.45 -7.49 -23.26
CA VAL A 522 9.34 -7.95 -22.42
C VAL A 522 8.66 -6.77 -21.79
N TYR A 523 7.36 -6.68 -21.98
CA TYR A 523 6.52 -5.67 -21.40
C TYR A 523 5.46 -6.29 -20.49
N TYR A 524 5.22 -5.68 -19.35
CA TYR A 524 4.16 -6.02 -18.42
C TYR A 524 3.17 -4.85 -18.39
N PRO A 525 1.97 -5.01 -18.97
CA PRO A 525 0.95 -3.98 -18.89
C PRO A 525 0.65 -3.61 -17.45
N GLU A 526 0.59 -2.33 -17.16
CA GLU A 526 0.24 -1.83 -15.85
C GLU A 526 -1.25 -2.06 -15.59
N PRO A 527 -1.65 -2.50 -14.37
CA PRO A 527 -3.05 -2.42 -13.99
C PRO A 527 -3.48 -0.95 -13.94
N MET A 528 -4.68 -0.67 -14.40
CA MET A 528 -5.21 0.70 -14.37
C MET A 528 -5.41 1.19 -12.94
N PRO A 529 -4.91 2.39 -12.59
CA PRO A 529 -5.33 3.07 -11.39
C PRO A 529 -6.83 3.42 -11.49
N ILE A 530 -7.50 3.49 -10.35
CA ILE A 530 -8.84 4.08 -10.28
C ILE A 530 -8.80 5.40 -9.55
N SER A 531 -9.68 6.32 -9.95
CA SER A 531 -9.91 7.59 -9.27
C SER A 531 -11.30 7.55 -8.65
N VAL A 532 -11.36 7.80 -7.35
CA VAL A 532 -12.60 7.64 -6.58
C VAL A 532 -12.55 8.47 -5.29
N ASP A 533 -13.62 9.15 -4.97
CA ASP A 533 -13.79 9.89 -3.73
C ASP A 533 -14.11 8.90 -2.59
N LEU A 534 -13.11 8.57 -1.77
CA LEU A 534 -13.23 7.56 -0.72
C LEU A 534 -13.75 8.13 0.60
N ASP A 535 -13.64 9.43 0.84
CA ASP A 535 -14.04 10.03 2.11
C ASP A 535 -15.23 11.02 1.99
N GLY A 536 -15.74 11.20 0.77
CA GLY A 536 -16.94 12.01 0.52
C GLY A 536 -16.67 13.52 0.56
N ASP A 537 -15.40 13.96 0.45
CA ASP A 537 -15.06 15.39 0.49
C ASP A 537 -15.19 16.08 -0.89
N GLY A 538 -15.44 15.29 -1.93
CA GLY A 538 -15.57 15.71 -3.33
C GLY A 538 -14.22 15.86 -4.04
N ILE A 539 -13.13 15.38 -3.44
CA ILE A 539 -11.81 15.25 -4.07
C ILE A 539 -11.50 13.76 -4.16
N GLU A 540 -11.17 13.30 -5.36
CA GLU A 540 -10.89 11.89 -5.60
C GLU A 540 -9.52 11.49 -5.11
N GLU A 541 -9.41 10.30 -4.52
CA GLU A 541 -8.16 9.59 -4.32
C GLU A 541 -7.86 8.71 -5.50
N ILE A 542 -6.56 8.40 -5.67
CA ILE A 542 -6.09 7.44 -6.67
C ILE A 542 -5.72 6.15 -5.94
N VAL A 543 -6.42 5.07 -6.28
CA VAL A 543 -6.13 3.72 -5.76
C VAL A 543 -5.48 2.91 -6.86
N VAL A 544 -4.40 2.23 -6.52
CA VAL A 544 -3.63 1.44 -7.47
C VAL A 544 -3.16 0.13 -6.83
N PRO A 545 -3.15 -1.00 -7.56
CA PRO A 545 -2.56 -2.23 -7.07
C PRO A 545 -1.07 -2.04 -6.77
N GLN A 546 -0.64 -2.58 -5.65
CA GLN A 546 0.76 -2.72 -5.31
C GLN A 546 1.05 -4.22 -5.19
N ASN A 547 1.42 -4.83 -6.33
CA ASN A 547 1.58 -6.26 -6.45
C ASN A 547 2.86 -6.72 -5.76
N GLN A 548 2.71 -7.08 -4.51
CA GLN A 548 3.63 -7.90 -3.73
C GLN A 548 2.90 -9.18 -3.32
N ILE A 549 3.57 -10.17 -2.82
CA ILE A 549 2.95 -11.35 -2.24
C ILE A 549 2.99 -11.18 -0.71
N PRO A 550 1.83 -11.01 -0.05
CA PRO A 550 0.47 -10.90 -0.58
C PRO A 550 0.22 -9.60 -1.36
N GLY A 551 -0.76 -9.60 -2.28
CA GLY A 551 -1.17 -8.42 -3.04
C GLY A 551 -1.66 -7.30 -2.12
N ARG A 552 -1.32 -6.05 -2.44
CA ARG A 552 -1.68 -4.86 -1.67
C ARG A 552 -2.25 -3.77 -2.54
N LEU A 553 -2.79 -2.76 -1.89
CA LEU A 553 -3.22 -1.52 -2.52
C LEU A 553 -2.34 -0.37 -2.05
N ALA A 554 -2.15 0.61 -2.91
CA ALA A 554 -1.62 1.90 -2.54
C ALA A 554 -2.67 2.97 -2.85
N VAL A 555 -2.73 3.98 -2.01
CA VAL A 555 -3.64 5.12 -2.17
C VAL A 555 -2.81 6.39 -2.22
N VAL A 556 -3.11 7.24 -3.21
CA VAL A 556 -2.58 8.61 -3.26
C VAL A 556 -3.74 9.56 -3.00
N TYR A 557 -3.55 10.46 -2.07
CA TYR A 557 -4.50 11.51 -1.73
C TYR A 557 -3.78 12.84 -1.56
N LYS A 558 -4.50 13.93 -1.66
CA LYS A 558 -3.96 15.28 -1.46
C LYS A 558 -4.32 15.79 -0.08
N GLY A 559 -3.31 15.93 0.78
CA GLY A 559 -3.43 16.62 2.05
C GLY A 559 -3.13 18.11 1.93
N PRO A 560 -3.26 18.90 3.04
CA PRO A 560 -2.96 20.33 3.06
C PRO A 560 -1.54 20.68 2.63
N ALA A 561 -0.61 19.76 2.80
CA ALA A 561 0.82 19.94 2.51
C ALA A 561 1.29 19.28 1.20
N GLY A 562 0.38 18.78 0.37
CA GLY A 562 0.70 18.15 -0.90
C GLY A 562 0.18 16.72 -1.02
N TYR A 563 0.69 16.01 -2.03
CA TYR A 563 0.30 14.63 -2.29
C TYR A 563 0.91 13.66 -1.29
N ARG A 564 0.12 12.67 -0.88
CA ARG A 564 0.52 11.59 0.02
C ARG A 564 0.35 10.27 -0.67
N PHE A 565 1.34 9.40 -0.53
CA PHE A 565 1.30 8.01 -0.97
C PHE A 565 1.29 7.10 0.26
N GLN A 566 0.32 6.23 0.34
CA GLN A 566 0.21 5.30 1.46
C GLN A 566 -0.13 3.89 0.97
N THR A 567 0.64 2.90 1.43
CA THR A 567 0.32 1.50 1.22
C THR A 567 -0.73 1.07 2.25
N VAL A 568 -1.77 0.41 1.77
CA VAL A 568 -2.77 -0.23 2.63
C VAL A 568 -2.11 -1.43 3.33
N ASN A 569 -2.15 -1.46 4.66
CA ASN A 569 -1.43 -2.46 5.46
C ASN A 569 -2.00 -3.88 5.38
N SER A 570 -3.20 -4.04 4.86
CA SER A 570 -3.82 -5.36 4.62
C SER A 570 -3.37 -5.93 3.27
N GLY A 571 -3.18 -7.24 3.21
CA GLY A 571 -2.85 -7.95 1.97
C GLY A 571 -4.00 -8.88 1.54
N PHE A 572 -4.14 -9.08 0.23
CA PHE A 572 -5.03 -10.07 -0.34
C PHE A 572 -4.28 -11.39 -0.52
N GLU A 573 -4.96 -12.51 -0.29
CA GLU A 573 -4.39 -13.83 -0.60
C GLU A 573 -4.32 -14.06 -2.11
N GLY A 574 -3.38 -13.43 -2.78
CA GLY A 574 -3.18 -13.48 -4.21
C GLY A 574 -2.63 -12.17 -4.75
N THR A 575 -2.62 -12.03 -6.07
CA THR A 575 -2.19 -10.82 -6.78
C THR A 575 -3.40 -9.99 -7.17
N VAL A 576 -3.44 -8.72 -6.80
CA VAL A 576 -4.50 -7.80 -7.26
C VAL A 576 -4.20 -7.40 -8.69
N MET A 577 -4.93 -7.98 -9.65
CA MET A 577 -4.73 -7.73 -11.08
C MET A 577 -5.40 -6.46 -11.57
N ALA A 578 -6.55 -6.12 -11.03
CA ALA A 578 -7.29 -4.94 -11.44
C ALA A 578 -8.21 -4.45 -10.32
N LEU A 579 -8.58 -3.20 -10.40
CA LEU A 579 -9.47 -2.51 -9.48
C LEU A 579 -10.63 -1.86 -10.23
N GLY A 580 -11.71 -1.64 -9.51
CA GLY A 580 -12.84 -0.85 -9.93
C GLY A 580 -13.54 -0.24 -8.73
N ALA A 581 -14.49 0.63 -8.96
CA ALA A 581 -15.34 1.20 -7.92
C ALA A 581 -16.78 1.31 -8.42
N VAL A 582 -17.72 1.00 -7.54
CA VAL A 582 -19.16 1.23 -7.78
C VAL A 582 -19.60 2.33 -6.83
N PRO A 583 -20.05 3.49 -7.33
CA PRO A 583 -20.62 4.53 -6.49
C PRO A 583 -21.83 3.99 -5.71
N VAL A 584 -21.97 4.42 -4.46
CA VAL A 584 -23.11 4.11 -3.59
C VAL A 584 -23.71 5.43 -3.13
N ASP A 585 -25.01 5.63 -3.36
CA ASP A 585 -25.68 6.87 -3.02
C ASP A 585 -25.59 7.13 -1.50
N GLY A 586 -25.03 8.29 -1.14
CA GLY A 586 -24.92 8.72 0.25
C GLY A 586 -23.93 7.94 1.14
N ALA A 587 -23.13 7.04 0.55
CA ALA A 587 -22.14 6.25 1.26
C ALA A 587 -20.79 6.21 0.49
N ALA A 588 -19.75 5.69 1.15
CA ALA A 588 -18.49 5.42 0.48
C ALA A 588 -18.67 4.43 -0.67
N PRO A 589 -17.94 4.58 -1.78
CA PRO A 589 -18.03 3.69 -2.93
C PRO A 589 -17.61 2.26 -2.57
N SER A 590 -18.25 1.28 -3.18
CA SER A 590 -17.79 -0.11 -3.09
C SER A 590 -16.58 -0.31 -4.00
N LEU A 591 -15.42 -0.59 -3.41
CA LEU A 591 -14.24 -1.00 -4.17
C LEU A 591 -14.41 -2.44 -4.67
N VAL A 592 -13.98 -2.68 -5.89
CA VAL A 592 -13.97 -3.99 -6.55
C VAL A 592 -12.53 -4.36 -6.85
N ALA A 593 -12.12 -5.56 -6.47
CA ALA A 593 -10.78 -6.08 -6.75
C ALA A 593 -10.86 -7.44 -7.43
N ALA A 594 -10.12 -7.61 -8.52
CA ALA A 594 -9.85 -8.92 -9.12
C ALA A 594 -8.57 -9.48 -8.51
N VAL A 595 -8.69 -10.48 -7.64
CA VAL A 595 -7.58 -11.14 -6.94
C VAL A 595 -7.30 -12.49 -7.57
N VAL A 596 -6.12 -12.63 -8.16
CA VAL A 596 -5.67 -13.83 -8.86
C VAL A 596 -4.85 -14.72 -7.93
N ARG A 597 -5.17 -16.01 -7.88
CA ARG A 597 -4.40 -17.05 -7.21
C ARG A 597 -3.83 -18.02 -8.24
N TYR A 598 -2.52 -18.06 -8.31
CA TYR A 598 -1.83 -18.98 -9.22
C TYR A 598 -1.75 -20.37 -8.61
N THR A 599 -2.01 -21.40 -9.43
CA THR A 599 -1.91 -22.82 -9.03
C THR A 599 -0.61 -23.47 -9.49
N ASN A 600 0.13 -22.79 -10.38
CA ASN A 600 1.42 -23.29 -10.86
C ASN A 600 2.55 -22.25 -10.72
N LEU A 601 3.80 -22.73 -10.65
CA LEU A 601 5.00 -21.91 -10.49
C LEU A 601 5.28 -20.98 -11.70
N ARG A 602 4.68 -21.24 -12.85
CA ARG A 602 4.86 -20.43 -14.07
C ARG A 602 3.85 -19.28 -14.15
N ASN A 603 2.92 -19.18 -13.20
CA ASN A 603 1.86 -18.17 -13.15
C ASN A 603 0.99 -18.15 -14.43
N THR A 604 0.75 -19.32 -15.02
CA THR A 604 -0.05 -19.48 -16.26
C THR A 604 -1.42 -20.08 -16.01
N GLU A 605 -1.64 -20.67 -14.83
CA GLU A 605 -2.88 -21.31 -14.44
C GLU A 605 -3.29 -20.84 -13.04
N GLY A 606 -4.58 -20.77 -12.81
CA GLY A 606 -5.12 -20.35 -11.52
C GLY A 606 -6.58 -19.96 -11.60
N GLU A 607 -7.03 -19.33 -10.55
CA GLU A 607 -8.40 -18.85 -10.39
C GLU A 607 -8.39 -17.35 -10.03
N THR A 608 -9.51 -16.71 -10.25
CA THR A 608 -9.70 -15.31 -9.87
C THR A 608 -10.92 -15.17 -8.97
N GLN A 609 -10.75 -14.48 -7.87
CA GLN A 609 -11.83 -14.05 -7.00
C GLN A 609 -12.14 -12.58 -7.27
N ILE A 610 -13.41 -12.24 -7.48
CA ILE A 610 -13.89 -10.86 -7.48
C ILE A 610 -14.39 -10.55 -6.08
N ILE A 611 -13.74 -9.60 -5.44
CA ILE A 611 -14.02 -9.19 -4.07
C ILE A 611 -14.54 -7.76 -4.09
N MET A 612 -15.60 -7.50 -3.35
CA MET A 612 -16.16 -6.15 -3.20
C MET A 612 -16.20 -5.76 -1.72
N THR A 613 -15.90 -4.48 -1.43
CA THR A 613 -16.15 -3.93 -0.10
C THR A 613 -17.66 -3.78 0.09
N THR A 614 -18.14 -4.08 1.29
CA THR A 614 -19.52 -3.81 1.67
C THR A 614 -19.56 -2.55 2.54
N SER A 615 -20.38 -1.57 2.16
CA SER A 615 -20.80 -0.53 3.09
C SER A 615 -21.81 -1.17 4.04
N GLU A 616 -21.55 -1.17 5.33
CA GLU A 616 -22.60 -1.42 6.32
C GLU A 616 -23.55 -0.25 6.37
#